data_58d4533850e9f6f35f376e52ac030671
#
_entry.id   58d4533850e9f6f35f376e52ac030671
#
_cell.length_a   1.000
_cell.length_b   1.000
_cell.length_c   1.000
_cell.angle_alpha   90.00
_cell.angle_beta   90.00
_cell.angle_gamma   90.00
#
_symmetry.space_group_name_H-M   'P 1'
#
loop_
_entity.id
_entity.type
_entity.pdbx_description
1 polymer ?
#
loop_
_entity_poly.entity_id
_entity_poly.type
_entity_poly.pdbx_seq_one_letter_code
_entity_poly.pdbx_strand_id
1 'polypeptide(L)'
;KWLKRHLTDKYVKLSKDNAYRSRAAFKLIEIIDKYKVLKSVQSVIDLGAAPGSWSEVLVERIKFPKKIIAIDLLRVDPLPGVEIIQGDFTSTKFETYIEKISPFDLVISDISPNLSGNKTADFLRMQDSVEVAMDISLKSLSKGGHFVAKYFRTGDMSHLITQAKSNFSKVSS
;
A
#
# COMPACT_ATOMS: atom_id res chain seq x y z
N LYS A 1 17.97 -18.45 13.32
CA LYS A 1 16.99 -17.61 14.06
C LYS A 1 15.90 -17.03 13.13
N TRP A 2 16.25 -16.50 11.94
CA TRP A 2 15.30 -15.91 10.97
C TRP A 2 14.32 -16.96 10.42
N LEU A 3 14.82 -18.10 9.95
CA LEU A 3 14.02 -19.20 9.39
C LEU A 3 12.98 -19.72 10.41
N LYS A 4 13.38 -19.84 11.67
CA LYS A 4 12.50 -20.31 12.76
C LYS A 4 11.39 -19.29 13.07
N ARG A 5 11.70 -17.99 13.04
CA ARG A 5 10.69 -16.91 13.17
C ARG A 5 9.72 -16.93 12.00
N HIS A 6 10.24 -17.09 10.77
CA HIS A 6 9.42 -17.10 9.57
C HIS A 6 8.43 -18.29 9.56
N LEU A 7 8.90 -19.48 9.98
CA LEU A 7 8.05 -20.69 10.05
C LEU A 7 7.03 -20.66 11.20
N THR A 8 7.29 -19.88 12.26
CA THR A 8 6.37 -19.72 13.41
C THR A 8 5.49 -18.48 13.34
N ASP A 9 5.69 -17.64 12.33
CA ASP A 9 4.87 -16.46 12.12
C ASP A 9 3.42 -16.86 11.81
N LYS A 10 2.49 -16.42 12.65
CA LYS A 10 1.05 -16.68 12.53
C LYS A 10 0.53 -16.37 11.13
N TYR A 11 1.01 -15.29 10.50
CA TYR A 11 0.57 -14.86 9.19
C TYR A 11 1.12 -15.72 8.04
N VAL A 12 2.31 -16.30 8.19
CA VAL A 12 2.85 -17.27 7.21
C VAL A 12 2.01 -18.54 7.19
N LYS A 13 1.58 -19.04 8.35
CA LYS A 13 0.65 -20.18 8.41
C LYS A 13 -0.69 -19.84 7.77
N LEU A 14 -1.28 -18.71 8.15
CA LEU A 14 -2.56 -18.26 7.60
C LEU A 14 -2.50 -18.00 6.09
N SER A 15 -1.39 -17.49 5.53
CA SER A 15 -1.28 -17.29 4.08
C SER A 15 -1.24 -18.62 3.31
N LYS A 16 -0.65 -19.67 3.88
CA LYS A 16 -0.68 -21.01 3.30
C LYS A 16 -2.08 -21.63 3.33
N ASP A 17 -2.80 -21.40 4.43
CA ASP A 17 -4.15 -21.94 4.63
C ASP A 17 -5.21 -21.18 3.82
N ASN A 18 -5.03 -19.87 3.57
CA ASN A 18 -5.99 -18.99 2.86
C ASN A 18 -5.58 -18.60 1.44
N ALA A 19 -4.50 -19.19 0.91
CA ALA A 19 -4.04 -19.02 -0.49
C ALA A 19 -3.70 -17.59 -0.94
N TYR A 20 -3.49 -16.61 -0.04
CA TYR A 20 -2.98 -15.29 -0.43
C TYR A 20 -1.54 -15.34 -0.92
N ARG A 21 -1.18 -14.50 -1.89
CA ARG A 21 0.18 -14.40 -2.47
C ARG A 21 1.26 -14.12 -1.43
N SER A 22 0.93 -13.41 -0.35
CA SER A 22 1.83 -13.23 0.79
C SER A 22 1.08 -12.92 2.10
N ARG A 23 1.83 -13.01 3.22
CA ARG A 23 1.32 -12.65 4.56
C ARG A 23 0.96 -11.17 4.70
N ALA A 24 1.39 -10.30 3.78
CA ALA A 24 1.06 -8.88 3.79
C ALA A 24 -0.46 -8.64 3.70
N ALA A 25 -1.21 -9.56 3.06
CA ALA A 25 -2.66 -9.53 2.98
C ALA A 25 -3.34 -9.33 4.35
N PHE A 26 -2.87 -10.06 5.38
CA PHE A 26 -3.48 -10.01 6.72
C PHE A 26 -3.31 -8.65 7.40
N LYS A 27 -2.22 -7.94 7.10
CA LYS A 27 -2.02 -6.60 7.61
C LYS A 27 -3.06 -5.63 7.05
N LEU A 28 -3.35 -5.72 5.76
CA LEU A 28 -4.40 -4.90 5.15
C LEU A 28 -5.78 -5.27 5.69
N ILE A 29 -6.07 -6.57 5.85
CA ILE A 29 -7.33 -7.04 6.44
C ILE A 29 -7.54 -6.46 7.85
N GLU A 30 -6.52 -6.51 8.72
CA GLU A 30 -6.57 -5.91 10.05
C GLU A 30 -6.89 -4.40 10.00
N ILE A 31 -6.26 -3.66 9.07
CA ILE A 31 -6.50 -2.22 8.89
C ILE A 31 -7.93 -1.97 8.41
N ILE A 32 -8.39 -2.73 7.41
CA ILE A 32 -9.75 -2.63 6.87
C ILE A 32 -10.77 -2.88 7.97
N ASP A 33 -10.59 -3.94 8.76
CA ASP A 33 -11.53 -4.33 9.80
C ASP A 33 -11.54 -3.35 10.97
N LYS A 34 -10.37 -2.81 11.35
CA LYS A 34 -10.24 -1.85 12.46
C LYS A 34 -10.77 -0.46 12.09
N TYR A 35 -10.41 0.05 10.93
CA TYR A 35 -10.67 1.44 10.56
C TYR A 35 -11.82 1.63 9.56
N LYS A 36 -12.36 0.53 9.01
CA LYS A 36 -13.47 0.52 8.05
C LYS A 36 -13.20 1.35 6.80
N VAL A 37 -11.94 1.38 6.36
CA VAL A 37 -11.46 2.22 5.25
C VAL A 37 -12.09 1.91 3.88
N LEU A 38 -12.70 0.74 3.71
CA LEU A 38 -13.36 0.37 2.44
C LEU A 38 -14.83 0.79 2.37
N LYS A 39 -15.35 1.51 3.37
CA LYS A 39 -16.74 1.99 3.30
C LYS A 39 -16.88 2.98 2.14
N SER A 40 -17.71 2.63 1.16
CA SER A 40 -17.97 3.42 -0.05
C SER A 40 -16.79 3.58 -1.02
N VAL A 41 -15.68 2.84 -0.83
CA VAL A 41 -14.55 2.83 -1.76
C VAL A 41 -14.89 2.02 -3.00
N GLN A 42 -14.64 2.59 -4.18
CA GLN A 42 -14.82 1.97 -5.50
C GLN A 42 -13.59 2.11 -6.40
N SER A 43 -12.71 3.06 -6.11
CA SER A 43 -11.51 3.34 -6.90
C SER A 43 -10.26 3.37 -6.02
N VAL A 44 -9.26 2.56 -6.37
CA VAL A 44 -8.06 2.35 -5.55
C VAL A 44 -6.79 2.36 -6.39
N ILE A 45 -5.71 2.92 -5.83
CA ILE A 45 -4.34 2.73 -6.30
C ILE A 45 -3.57 1.94 -5.24
N ASP A 46 -2.89 0.87 -5.67
CA ASP A 46 -1.97 0.05 -4.88
C ASP A 46 -0.52 0.31 -5.34
N LEU A 47 0.23 1.08 -4.55
CA LEU A 47 1.61 1.47 -4.83
C LEU A 47 2.59 0.47 -4.19
N GLY A 48 3.50 -0.09 -5.00
CA GLY A 48 4.40 -1.15 -4.54
C GLY A 48 3.64 -2.46 -4.35
N ALA A 49 2.82 -2.82 -5.34
CA ALA A 49 1.84 -3.89 -5.23
C ALA A 49 2.42 -5.31 -5.19
N ALA A 50 3.63 -5.55 -5.72
CA ALA A 50 4.20 -6.90 -5.80
C ALA A 50 4.30 -7.61 -4.44
N PRO A 51 3.89 -8.86 -4.35
CA PRO A 51 3.40 -9.79 -5.37
C PRO A 51 1.90 -9.67 -5.69
N GLY A 52 1.16 -8.68 -5.16
CA GLY A 52 -0.26 -8.45 -5.42
C GLY A 52 -1.19 -8.83 -4.26
N SER A 53 -0.66 -9.06 -3.07
CA SER A 53 -1.44 -9.53 -1.92
C SER A 53 -2.47 -8.51 -1.43
N TRP A 54 -2.13 -7.22 -1.46
CA TRP A 54 -3.06 -6.18 -1.06
C TRP A 54 -4.15 -5.99 -2.12
N SER A 55 -3.78 -6.06 -3.40
CA SER A 55 -4.74 -6.04 -4.51
C SER A 55 -5.72 -7.22 -4.45
N GLU A 56 -5.28 -8.43 -4.06
CA GLU A 56 -6.18 -9.58 -3.84
C GLU A 56 -7.24 -9.28 -2.77
N VAL A 57 -6.82 -8.73 -1.64
CA VAL A 57 -7.73 -8.34 -0.55
C VAL A 57 -8.73 -7.29 -1.02
N LEU A 58 -8.29 -6.31 -1.82
CA LEU A 58 -9.19 -5.29 -2.36
C LEU A 58 -10.25 -5.87 -3.28
N VAL A 59 -9.87 -6.76 -4.20
CA VAL A 59 -10.81 -7.45 -5.10
C VAL A 59 -11.84 -8.27 -4.31
N GLU A 60 -11.41 -8.96 -3.25
CA GLU A 60 -12.30 -9.76 -2.40
C GLU A 60 -13.25 -8.89 -1.58
N ARG A 61 -12.77 -7.76 -1.05
CA ARG A 61 -13.51 -6.97 -0.05
C ARG A 61 -14.31 -5.81 -0.62
N ILE A 62 -13.99 -5.30 -1.81
CA ILE A 62 -14.76 -4.24 -2.46
C ILE A 62 -15.88 -4.88 -3.28
N LYS A 63 -17.13 -4.65 -2.87
CA LYS A 63 -18.30 -5.30 -3.51
C LYS A 63 -18.52 -4.90 -4.97
N PHE A 64 -18.26 -3.63 -5.31
CA PHE A 64 -18.51 -3.07 -6.65
C PHE A 64 -17.35 -2.15 -7.06
N PRO A 65 -16.15 -2.71 -7.33
CA PRO A 65 -15.01 -1.89 -7.73
C PRO A 65 -15.25 -1.30 -9.11
N LYS A 66 -15.01 0.00 -9.25
CA LYS A 66 -14.97 0.69 -10.56
C LYS A 66 -13.59 0.58 -11.17
N LYS A 67 -12.56 0.70 -10.32
CA LYS A 67 -11.18 0.78 -10.77
C LYS A 67 -10.23 0.38 -9.63
N ILE A 68 -9.42 -0.63 -9.84
CA ILE A 68 -8.29 -0.98 -8.98
C ILE A 68 -7.04 -1.01 -9.86
N ILE A 69 -6.05 -0.19 -9.53
CA ILE A 69 -4.78 -0.08 -10.24
C ILE A 69 -3.67 -0.49 -9.31
N ALA A 70 -2.85 -1.44 -9.75
CA ALA A 70 -1.67 -1.90 -9.05
C ALA A 70 -0.41 -1.54 -9.84
N ILE A 71 0.56 -0.90 -9.19
CA ILE A 71 1.83 -0.56 -9.83
C ILE A 71 3.00 -1.02 -8.99
N ASP A 72 3.99 -1.62 -9.65
CA ASP A 72 5.27 -2.01 -9.06
C ASP A 72 6.37 -2.05 -10.12
N LEU A 73 7.61 -1.84 -9.71
CA LEU A 73 8.81 -2.10 -10.54
C LEU A 73 8.95 -3.58 -10.88
N LEU A 74 8.58 -4.43 -9.94
CA LEU A 74 8.56 -5.88 -10.09
C LEU A 74 7.28 -6.32 -10.82
N ARG A 75 7.38 -7.47 -11.49
CA ARG A 75 6.22 -8.09 -12.12
C ARG A 75 5.21 -8.52 -11.05
N VAL A 76 3.96 -8.13 -11.27
CA VAL A 76 2.80 -8.66 -10.55
C VAL A 76 2.06 -9.62 -11.49
N ASP A 77 1.77 -10.84 -11.04
CA ASP A 77 0.99 -11.77 -11.83
C ASP A 77 -0.45 -11.27 -12.03
N PRO A 78 -1.07 -11.54 -13.19
CA PRO A 78 -2.42 -11.08 -13.48
C PRO A 78 -3.41 -11.39 -12.36
N LEU A 79 -4.29 -10.41 -12.08
CA LEU A 79 -5.36 -10.53 -11.11
C LEU A 79 -6.65 -9.98 -11.74
N PRO A 80 -7.69 -10.82 -11.90
CA PRO A 80 -8.97 -10.36 -12.48
C PRO A 80 -9.53 -9.15 -11.72
N GLY A 81 -9.92 -8.12 -12.46
CA GLY A 81 -10.47 -6.88 -11.89
C GLY A 81 -9.43 -5.85 -11.46
N VAL A 82 -8.14 -6.11 -11.67
CA VAL A 82 -7.04 -5.19 -11.38
C VAL A 82 -6.29 -4.83 -12.66
N GLU A 83 -6.13 -3.55 -12.92
CA GLU A 83 -5.20 -3.04 -13.92
C GLU A 83 -3.79 -3.04 -13.33
N ILE A 84 -2.89 -3.84 -13.92
CA ILE A 84 -1.53 -4.00 -13.44
C ILE A 84 -0.58 -3.22 -14.35
N ILE A 85 0.19 -2.32 -13.75
CA ILE A 85 1.20 -1.50 -14.42
C ILE A 85 2.57 -1.90 -13.87
N GLN A 86 3.43 -2.44 -14.72
CA GLN A 86 4.83 -2.63 -14.37
C GLN A 86 5.60 -1.36 -14.69
N GLY A 87 6.09 -0.67 -13.66
CA GLY A 87 6.80 0.59 -13.83
C GLY A 87 7.10 1.31 -12.53
N ASP A 88 7.76 2.44 -12.69
CA ASP A 88 8.12 3.33 -11.59
C ASP A 88 6.99 4.35 -11.36
N PHE A 89 6.34 4.26 -10.19
CA PHE A 89 5.29 5.19 -9.81
C PHE A 89 5.81 6.61 -9.48
N THR A 90 7.13 6.80 -9.36
CA THR A 90 7.77 8.12 -9.22
C THR A 90 8.01 8.79 -10.56
N SER A 91 7.76 8.09 -11.69
CA SER A 91 8.01 8.61 -13.02
C SER A 91 6.96 9.64 -13.44
N THR A 92 7.39 10.68 -14.18
CA THR A 92 6.50 11.69 -14.77
C THR A 92 5.41 11.05 -15.65
N LYS A 93 5.72 9.95 -16.34
CA LYS A 93 4.76 9.19 -17.14
C LYS A 93 3.60 8.67 -16.27
N PHE A 94 3.92 8.10 -15.10
CA PHE A 94 2.91 7.61 -14.18
C PHE A 94 2.13 8.75 -13.53
N GLU A 95 2.80 9.83 -13.12
CA GLU A 95 2.14 11.03 -12.59
C GLU A 95 1.10 11.57 -13.58
N THR A 96 1.49 11.78 -14.83
CA THR A 96 0.57 12.23 -15.91
C THR A 96 -0.59 11.26 -16.13
N TYR A 97 -0.33 9.95 -16.03
CA TYR A 97 -1.38 8.95 -16.15
C TYR A 97 -2.38 9.04 -14.99
N ILE A 98 -1.90 9.11 -13.75
CA ILE A 98 -2.74 9.21 -12.56
C ILE A 98 -3.57 10.50 -12.56
N GLU A 99 -3.01 11.62 -12.96
CA GLU A 99 -3.75 12.89 -13.08
C GLU A 99 -4.96 12.75 -14.01
N LYS A 100 -4.81 12.06 -15.15
CA LYS A 100 -5.90 11.86 -16.13
C LYS A 100 -7.04 11.00 -15.60
N ILE A 101 -6.75 10.06 -14.70
CA ILE A 101 -7.74 9.09 -14.22
C ILE A 101 -8.17 9.30 -12.77
N SER A 102 -7.64 10.33 -12.13
CA SER A 102 -8.10 10.80 -10.82
C SER A 102 -9.53 11.36 -10.88
N PRO A 103 -10.28 11.43 -9.75
CA PRO A 103 -9.82 11.09 -8.41
C PRO A 103 -10.02 9.62 -8.02
N PHE A 104 -9.39 9.23 -6.87
CA PHE A 104 -9.53 7.93 -6.25
C PHE A 104 -10.11 8.02 -4.84
N ASP A 105 -10.74 6.96 -4.37
CA ASP A 105 -11.27 6.89 -3.01
C ASP A 105 -10.25 6.39 -2.00
N LEU A 106 -9.25 5.61 -2.45
CA LEU A 106 -8.24 5.02 -1.60
C LEU A 106 -6.89 4.94 -2.34
N VAL A 107 -5.84 5.35 -1.66
CA VAL A 107 -4.45 5.05 -2.05
C VAL A 107 -3.84 4.19 -0.96
N ILE A 108 -3.28 3.05 -1.34
CA ILE A 108 -2.57 2.16 -0.42
C ILE A 108 -1.12 1.99 -0.86
N SER A 109 -0.23 1.73 0.10
CA SER A 109 1.20 1.52 -0.16
C SER A 109 1.80 0.50 0.80
N ASP A 110 2.22 -0.66 0.27
CA ASP A 110 3.01 -1.67 0.97
C ASP A 110 4.47 -1.68 0.51
N ILE A 111 4.96 -0.53 0.05
CA ILE A 111 6.33 -0.42 -0.45
C ILE A 111 7.31 -0.87 0.63
N SER A 112 8.19 -1.78 0.25
CA SER A 112 9.27 -2.25 1.09
C SER A 112 10.58 -2.11 0.32
N PRO A 113 11.39 -1.08 0.57
CA PRO A 113 12.66 -0.92 -0.12
C PRO A 113 13.58 -2.10 0.19
N ASN A 114 14.48 -2.40 -0.74
CA ASN A 114 15.50 -3.42 -0.53
C ASN A 114 16.35 -3.06 0.68
N LEU A 115 16.32 -3.93 1.70
CA LEU A 115 17.07 -3.74 2.93
C LEU A 115 18.55 -4.04 2.68
N SER A 116 19.42 -3.07 2.95
CA SER A 116 20.88 -3.22 2.83
C SER A 116 21.52 -3.82 4.08
N GLY A 117 20.75 -3.91 5.18
CA GLY A 117 21.23 -4.27 6.51
C GLY A 117 21.80 -3.07 7.30
N ASN A 118 21.97 -1.91 6.68
CA ASN A 118 22.28 -0.66 7.37
C ASN A 118 20.98 0.00 7.83
N LYS A 119 20.73 -0.05 9.14
CA LYS A 119 19.45 0.42 9.73
C LYS A 119 19.11 1.87 9.38
N THR A 120 20.09 2.75 9.36
CA THR A 120 19.88 4.18 9.05
C THR A 120 19.52 4.36 7.58
N ALA A 121 20.28 3.76 6.67
CA ALA A 121 20.00 3.85 5.24
C ALA A 121 18.65 3.20 4.87
N ASP A 122 18.34 2.08 5.47
CA ASP A 122 17.08 1.36 5.24
C ASP A 122 15.88 2.17 5.77
N PHE A 123 16.06 2.85 6.91
CA PHE A 123 15.04 3.74 7.46
C PHE A 123 14.77 4.96 6.54
N LEU A 124 15.83 5.63 6.05
CA LEU A 124 15.69 6.77 5.16
C LEU A 124 14.98 6.39 3.85
N ARG A 125 15.36 5.26 3.23
CA ARG A 125 14.66 4.75 2.03
C ARG A 125 13.19 4.46 2.27
N MET A 126 12.85 3.93 3.45
CA MET A 126 11.45 3.70 3.83
C MET A 126 10.71 5.03 4.00
N GLN A 127 11.33 6.02 4.65
CA GLN A 127 10.77 7.35 4.83
C GLN A 127 10.48 7.99 3.47
N ASP A 128 11.45 8.01 2.55
CA ASP A 128 11.31 8.53 1.20
C ASP A 128 10.14 7.85 0.45
N SER A 129 10.03 6.52 0.57
CA SER A 129 8.96 5.76 -0.08
C SER A 129 7.56 6.12 0.44
N VAL A 130 7.42 6.35 1.74
CA VAL A 130 6.14 6.76 2.35
C VAL A 130 5.81 8.20 1.97
N GLU A 131 6.80 9.07 1.92
CA GLU A 131 6.65 10.49 1.51
C GLU A 131 6.14 10.60 0.08
N VAL A 132 6.77 9.89 -0.86
CA VAL A 132 6.32 9.84 -2.26
C VAL A 132 4.90 9.27 -2.38
N ALA A 133 4.59 8.19 -1.66
CA ALA A 133 3.23 7.62 -1.68
C ALA A 133 2.20 8.60 -1.11
N MET A 134 2.55 9.39 -0.09
CA MET A 134 1.70 10.43 0.48
C MET A 134 1.48 11.57 -0.52
N ASP A 135 2.51 12.02 -1.22
CA ASP A 135 2.40 13.08 -2.23
C ASP A 135 1.49 12.66 -3.38
N ILE A 136 1.61 11.42 -3.86
CA ILE A 136 0.70 10.85 -4.85
C ILE A 136 -0.73 10.84 -4.30
N SER A 137 -0.92 10.45 -3.03
CA SER A 137 -2.25 10.41 -2.42
C SER A 137 -2.89 11.80 -2.34
N LEU A 138 -2.13 12.82 -1.99
CA LEU A 138 -2.63 14.20 -1.88
C LEU A 138 -3.05 14.78 -3.24
N LYS A 139 -2.37 14.37 -4.32
CA LYS A 139 -2.70 14.82 -5.69
C LYS A 139 -3.86 14.03 -6.30
N SER A 140 -4.09 12.79 -5.88
CA SER A 140 -5.00 11.86 -6.57
C SER A 140 -6.26 11.48 -5.80
N LEU A 141 -6.34 11.73 -4.49
CA LEU A 141 -7.51 11.38 -3.70
C LEU A 141 -8.67 12.34 -3.90
N SER A 142 -9.88 11.80 -3.91
CA SER A 142 -11.10 12.57 -3.76
C SER A 142 -11.21 13.14 -2.33
N LYS A 143 -12.01 14.22 -2.18
CA LYS A 143 -12.33 14.76 -0.86
C LYS A 143 -12.98 13.67 0.01
N GLY A 144 -12.40 13.42 1.18
CA GLY A 144 -12.83 12.33 2.08
C GLY A 144 -12.23 10.96 1.75
N GLY A 145 -11.34 10.88 0.77
CA GLY A 145 -10.58 9.67 0.45
C GLY A 145 -9.61 9.27 1.54
N HIS A 146 -9.10 8.04 1.44
CA HIS A 146 -8.23 7.44 2.44
C HIS A 146 -6.83 7.18 1.90
N PHE A 147 -5.83 7.35 2.77
CA PHE A 147 -4.46 6.93 2.50
C PHE A 147 -4.01 5.90 3.55
N VAL A 148 -3.46 4.79 3.11
CA VAL A 148 -2.92 3.73 3.96
C VAL A 148 -1.51 3.39 3.50
N ALA A 149 -0.52 3.54 4.38
CA ALA A 149 0.85 3.16 4.10
C ALA A 149 1.45 2.32 5.21
N LYS A 150 2.25 1.33 4.82
CA LYS A 150 3.08 0.58 5.76
C LYS A 150 4.39 1.30 5.97
N TYR A 151 4.87 1.34 7.22
CA TYR A 151 6.22 1.79 7.56
C TYR A 151 6.83 0.95 8.69
N PHE A 152 8.16 0.98 8.81
CA PHE A 152 8.87 0.32 9.91
C PHE A 152 9.04 1.29 11.10
N ARG A 153 8.74 0.82 12.31
CA ARG A 153 8.93 1.59 13.55
C ARG A 153 10.41 1.60 14.02
N THR A 154 11.35 1.79 13.11
CA THR A 154 12.79 1.72 13.41
C THR A 154 13.47 3.09 13.52
N GLY A 155 12.72 4.17 13.40
CA GLY A 155 13.23 5.53 13.45
C GLY A 155 12.14 6.58 13.71
N ASP A 156 12.51 7.84 13.63
CA ASP A 156 11.60 8.97 13.86
C ASP A 156 10.78 9.30 12.61
N MET A 157 9.50 9.00 12.65
CA MET A 157 8.52 9.30 11.60
C MET A 157 7.66 10.55 11.92
N SER A 158 8.04 11.33 12.95
CA SER A 158 7.23 12.47 13.43
C SER A 158 6.97 13.51 12.34
N HIS A 159 7.93 13.75 11.45
CA HIS A 159 7.77 14.66 10.31
C HIS A 159 6.62 14.20 9.39
N LEU A 160 6.63 12.94 8.96
CA LEU A 160 5.58 12.38 8.10
C LEU A 160 4.21 12.34 8.79
N ILE A 161 4.18 12.03 10.07
CA ILE A 161 2.94 12.07 10.86
C ILE A 161 2.41 13.50 10.96
N THR A 162 3.28 14.49 11.13
CA THR A 162 2.90 15.90 11.16
C THR A 162 2.37 16.35 9.80
N GLN A 163 3.04 16.01 8.71
CA GLN A 163 2.58 16.30 7.35
C GLN A 163 1.21 15.62 7.08
N ALA A 164 1.05 14.36 7.48
CA ALA A 164 -0.24 13.68 7.35
C ALA A 164 -1.35 14.41 8.14
N LYS A 165 -1.10 14.83 9.39
CA LYS A 165 -2.07 15.56 10.21
C LYS A 165 -2.46 16.93 9.64
N SER A 166 -1.59 17.56 8.86
CA SER A 166 -1.88 18.83 8.18
C SER A 166 -2.79 18.65 6.97
N ASN A 167 -2.84 17.46 6.37
CA ASN A 167 -3.55 17.20 5.12
C ASN A 167 -4.78 16.29 5.29
N PHE A 168 -4.81 15.44 6.31
CA PHE A 168 -5.91 14.51 6.57
C PHE A 168 -6.62 14.85 7.87
N SER A 169 -7.95 14.78 7.85
CA SER A 169 -8.79 15.09 9.03
C SER A 169 -8.59 14.12 10.19
N LYS A 170 -8.12 12.90 9.91
CA LYS A 170 -7.83 11.88 10.92
C LYS A 170 -6.62 11.07 10.51
N VAL A 171 -5.67 10.94 11.43
CA VAL A 171 -4.46 10.11 11.27
C VAL A 171 -4.39 9.10 12.41
N SER A 172 -4.09 7.83 12.09
CA SER A 172 -3.96 6.71 13.04
C SER A 172 -2.77 5.84 12.65
N SER A 173 -2.07 5.29 13.63
CA SER A 173 -0.93 4.39 13.43
C SER A 173 -0.99 3.21 14.39
#